data_ae779f66a7c723d707f236a3b5994f69
#
_entry.id   ae779f66a7c723d707f236a3b5994f69
#
_cell.length_a   1.000
_cell.length_b   1.000
_cell.length_c   1.000
_cell.angle_alpha   90.00
_cell.angle_beta   90.00
_cell.angle_gamma   90.00
#
_symmetry.space_group_name_H-M   'P 1'
#
loop_
_entity.id
_entity.type
_entity.pdbx_description
1 polymer ?
#
loop_
_entity_poly.entity_id
_entity_poly.type
_entity_poly.pdbx_seq_one_letter_code
_entity_poly.pdbx_strand_id
1 'polypeptide(L)'
;DICRQLAFLMKHDSNMLIQREFDLGGIGTLSDRLNELLELQRKEKQRYQEKEALIADTYTNLSHDIRTPLTSLDGYFQLMEECENVEDQRRYLNIIHERIHSLNEMLEELFMFTKLKNESYSLELTPCCINRILKETVFSYYDDWVRRGIQPDIQITEELLSIAGNKQGLHRVIQNVIKNGLDHGEKKISIVLERKQEHAVLRIRNQVIHSEQIDIEHVFDRFYKADVARSKTSTGLGLSIAK
;
A
#
# COMPACT_ATOMS: atom_id res chain seq x y z
N ASP A 1 -9.57 14.16 47.39
CA ASP A 1 -8.81 14.90 46.40
C ASP A 1 -8.70 14.21 45.02
N ILE A 2 -8.75 12.88 44.98
CA ILE A 2 -8.76 12.08 43.74
C ILE A 2 -9.93 12.49 42.81
N CYS A 3 -11.13 12.70 43.37
CA CYS A 3 -12.32 13.12 42.59
C CYS A 3 -12.13 14.48 41.89
N ARG A 4 -11.40 15.41 42.53
CA ARG A 4 -11.13 16.74 41.96
C ARG A 4 -10.11 16.62 40.81
N GLN A 5 -9.09 15.78 40.98
CA GLN A 5 -8.10 15.50 39.94
C GLN A 5 -8.75 14.78 38.72
N LEU A 6 -9.64 13.82 39.00
CA LEU A 6 -10.40 13.12 37.96
C LEU A 6 -11.32 14.07 37.18
N ALA A 7 -12.06 14.95 37.88
CA ALA A 7 -12.91 15.96 37.27
C ALA A 7 -12.11 16.97 36.43
N PHE A 8 -10.88 17.28 36.81
CA PHE A 8 -9.97 18.10 36.03
C PHE A 8 -9.52 17.37 34.75
N LEU A 9 -9.08 16.09 34.85
CA LEU A 9 -8.64 15.27 33.73
C LEU A 9 -9.76 14.98 32.70
N MET A 10 -11.02 14.91 33.16
CA MET A 10 -12.18 14.78 32.26
C MET A 10 -12.47 16.05 31.45
N LYS A 11 -12.08 17.23 31.94
CA LYS A 11 -12.33 18.53 31.28
C LYS A 11 -11.15 19.04 30.48
N HIS A 12 -9.95 18.59 30.79
CA HIS A 12 -8.72 19.08 30.22
C HIS A 12 -7.87 17.93 29.66
N ASP A 13 -7.36 18.09 28.45
CA ASP A 13 -6.42 17.16 27.86
C ASP A 13 -5.07 17.32 28.54
N SER A 14 -4.79 16.51 29.54
CA SER A 14 -3.60 16.60 30.38
C SER A 14 -2.98 15.22 30.60
N ASN A 15 -1.64 15.15 30.55
CA ASN A 15 -0.90 13.93 30.85
C ASN A 15 -0.66 13.70 32.35
N MET A 16 -1.32 14.48 33.22
CA MET A 16 -1.20 14.34 34.66
C MET A 16 -1.74 12.98 35.11
N LEU A 17 -1.03 12.34 36.03
CA LEU A 17 -1.48 11.14 36.73
C LEU A 17 -2.14 11.57 38.06
N ILE A 18 -3.06 10.73 38.53
CA ILE A 18 -3.70 10.93 39.84
C ILE A 18 -2.63 10.71 40.91
N GLN A 19 -2.35 11.77 41.65
CA GLN A 19 -1.42 11.75 42.78
C GLN A 19 -2.16 11.57 44.08
N ARG A 20 -1.56 10.83 45.04
CA ARG A 20 -2.09 10.59 46.38
C ARG A 20 -1.15 11.19 47.41
N GLU A 21 -1.73 11.82 48.42
CA GLU A 21 -0.98 12.39 49.57
C GLU A 21 -0.79 11.33 50.67
N PHE A 22 -1.71 10.36 50.79
CA PHE A 22 -1.64 9.31 51.80
C PHE A 22 -2.03 7.95 51.23
N ASP A 23 -1.34 6.91 51.69
CA ASP A 23 -1.62 5.52 51.34
C ASP A 23 -2.51 4.88 52.41
N LEU A 24 -3.80 5.03 52.29
CA LEU A 24 -4.81 4.45 53.22
C LEU A 24 -5.44 3.22 52.53
N GLY A 25 -4.93 2.05 52.79
CA GLY A 25 -5.51 0.76 52.39
C GLY A 25 -5.86 0.65 50.92
N GLY A 26 -7.12 0.32 50.60
CA GLY A 26 -7.57 0.11 49.20
C GLY A 26 -7.56 1.35 48.30
N ILE A 27 -7.37 2.56 48.81
CA ILE A 27 -7.36 3.81 48.05
C ILE A 27 -6.09 3.87 47.15
N GLY A 28 -4.97 3.34 47.65
CA GLY A 28 -3.74 3.24 46.86
C GLY A 28 -3.94 2.39 45.60
N THR A 29 -4.47 1.21 45.80
CA THR A 29 -4.75 0.28 44.69
C THR A 29 -5.75 0.86 43.67
N LEU A 30 -6.78 1.59 44.14
CA LEU A 30 -7.74 2.25 43.27
C LEU A 30 -7.08 3.35 42.42
N SER A 31 -6.21 4.17 43.03
CA SER A 31 -5.48 5.22 42.32
C SER A 31 -4.59 4.65 41.23
N ASP A 32 -3.89 3.54 41.52
CA ASP A 32 -3.01 2.85 40.55
C ASP A 32 -3.82 2.27 39.37
N ARG A 33 -4.98 1.63 39.67
CA ARG A 33 -5.89 1.13 38.62
C ARG A 33 -6.51 2.23 37.76
N LEU A 34 -6.83 3.37 38.36
CA LEU A 34 -7.32 4.54 37.62
C LEU A 34 -6.24 5.12 36.73
N ASN A 35 -4.99 5.16 37.16
CA ASN A 35 -3.89 5.61 36.34
C ASN A 35 -3.63 4.66 35.16
N GLU A 36 -3.68 3.34 35.40
CA GLU A 36 -3.59 2.33 34.29
C GLU A 36 -4.71 2.55 33.26
N LEU A 37 -5.94 2.80 33.73
CA LEU A 37 -7.10 3.03 32.84
C LEU A 37 -6.96 4.35 32.06
N LEU A 38 -6.46 5.40 32.68
CA LEU A 38 -6.16 6.67 32.01
C LEU A 38 -5.05 6.51 30.94
N GLU A 39 -4.01 5.74 31.23
CA GLU A 39 -2.97 5.44 30.25
C GLU A 39 -3.48 4.63 29.07
N LEU A 40 -4.33 3.62 29.31
CA LEU A 40 -4.96 2.86 28.23
C LEU A 40 -5.84 3.77 27.37
N GLN A 41 -6.66 4.60 27.97
CA GLN A 41 -7.52 5.55 27.25
C GLN A 41 -6.69 6.54 26.40
N ARG A 42 -5.58 7.03 26.92
CA ARG A 42 -4.66 7.91 26.17
C ARG A 42 -4.05 7.22 24.97
N LYS A 43 -3.57 5.98 25.15
CA LYS A 43 -3.04 5.18 24.05
C LYS A 43 -4.10 4.93 22.97
N GLU A 44 -5.33 4.64 23.36
CA GLU A 44 -6.43 4.48 22.42
C GLU A 44 -6.75 5.77 21.68
N LYS A 45 -6.82 6.90 22.39
CA LYS A 45 -7.06 8.23 21.80
C LYS A 45 -5.96 8.59 20.80
N GLN A 46 -4.70 8.38 21.18
CA GLN A 46 -3.56 8.62 20.30
C GLN A 46 -3.62 7.74 19.04
N ARG A 47 -3.89 6.46 19.19
CA ARG A 47 -4.08 5.54 18.03
C ARG A 47 -5.24 5.98 17.14
N TYR A 48 -6.31 6.50 17.71
CA TYR A 48 -7.45 7.02 16.96
C TYR A 48 -7.05 8.27 16.17
N GLN A 49 -6.35 9.21 16.79
CA GLN A 49 -5.86 10.43 16.14
C GLN A 49 -4.84 10.11 15.01
N GLU A 50 -3.95 9.16 15.25
CA GLU A 50 -3.01 8.68 14.22
C GLU A 50 -3.75 8.04 13.02
N LYS A 51 -4.81 7.25 13.30
CA LYS A 51 -5.68 6.69 12.25
C LYS A 51 -6.42 7.79 11.48
N GLU A 52 -6.93 8.80 12.16
CA GLU A 52 -7.68 9.90 11.54
C GLU A 52 -6.77 10.79 10.67
N ALA A 53 -5.60 11.15 11.16
CA ALA A 53 -4.58 11.86 10.39
C ALA A 53 -4.17 11.09 9.14
N LEU A 54 -3.94 9.78 9.27
CA LEU A 54 -3.60 8.90 8.17
C LEU A 54 -4.71 8.84 7.10
N ILE A 55 -5.98 8.84 7.52
CA ILE A 55 -7.13 8.88 6.61
C ILE A 55 -7.16 10.21 5.85
N ALA A 56 -6.97 11.33 6.53
CA ALA A 56 -6.94 12.67 5.93
C ALA A 56 -5.82 12.80 4.90
N ASP A 57 -4.61 12.34 5.23
CA ASP A 57 -3.47 12.32 4.31
C ASP A 57 -3.73 11.43 3.10
N THR A 58 -4.37 10.27 3.33
CA THR A 58 -4.78 9.35 2.26
C THR A 58 -5.70 10.04 1.25
N TYR A 59 -6.75 10.73 1.73
CA TYR A 59 -7.69 11.44 0.86
C TYR A 59 -7.03 12.60 0.11
N THR A 60 -6.12 13.32 0.75
CA THR A 60 -5.41 14.44 0.15
C THR A 60 -4.52 13.95 -1.00
N ASN A 61 -3.69 12.94 -0.76
CA ASN A 61 -2.79 12.37 -1.75
C ASN A 61 -3.56 11.75 -2.93
N LEU A 62 -4.63 10.99 -2.62
CA LEU A 62 -5.48 10.39 -3.63
C LEU A 62 -6.17 11.44 -4.50
N SER A 63 -6.69 12.52 -3.90
CA SER A 63 -7.33 13.61 -4.64
C SER A 63 -6.37 14.27 -5.62
N HIS A 64 -5.11 14.45 -5.21
CA HIS A 64 -4.06 14.98 -6.08
C HIS A 64 -3.74 14.00 -7.22
N ASP A 65 -3.56 12.71 -6.89
CA ASP A 65 -3.18 11.68 -7.85
C ASP A 65 -4.29 11.38 -8.87
N ILE A 66 -5.57 11.53 -8.50
CA ILE A 66 -6.72 11.47 -9.41
C ILE A 66 -6.83 12.72 -10.28
N ARG A 67 -6.60 13.91 -9.73
CA ARG A 67 -6.72 15.18 -10.48
C ARG A 67 -5.78 15.25 -11.67
N THR A 68 -4.55 14.75 -11.50
CA THR A 68 -3.52 14.80 -12.55
C THR A 68 -3.96 14.10 -13.85
N PRO A 69 -4.36 12.80 -13.85
CA PRO A 69 -4.83 12.14 -15.06
C PRO A 69 -6.15 12.72 -15.57
N LEU A 70 -7.06 13.21 -14.71
CA LEU A 70 -8.29 13.86 -15.15
C LEU A 70 -8.01 15.15 -15.93
N THR A 71 -7.12 16.02 -15.42
CA THR A 71 -6.72 17.24 -16.14
C THR A 71 -6.05 16.89 -17.47
N SER A 72 -5.24 15.83 -17.50
CA SER A 72 -4.63 15.35 -18.74
C SER A 72 -5.67 14.85 -19.73
N LEU A 73 -6.69 14.11 -19.27
CA LEU A 73 -7.81 13.67 -20.12
C LEU A 73 -8.54 14.83 -20.76
N ASP A 74 -8.92 15.84 -19.97
CA ASP A 74 -9.62 17.02 -20.44
C ASP A 74 -8.79 17.75 -21.51
N GLY A 75 -7.50 17.95 -21.28
CA GLY A 75 -6.61 18.57 -22.26
C GLY A 75 -6.49 17.79 -23.57
N TYR A 76 -6.41 16.44 -23.51
CA TYR A 76 -6.36 15.63 -24.73
C TYR A 76 -7.71 15.57 -25.48
N PHE A 77 -8.83 15.64 -24.77
CA PHE A 77 -10.14 15.79 -25.41
C PHE A 77 -10.24 17.11 -26.18
N GLN A 78 -9.82 18.24 -25.59
CA GLN A 78 -9.80 19.53 -26.28
C GLN A 78 -8.90 19.50 -27.51
N LEU A 79 -7.68 18.94 -27.40
CA LEU A 79 -6.79 18.78 -28.55
C LEU A 79 -7.39 17.89 -29.64
N MET A 80 -8.14 16.88 -29.28
CA MET A 80 -8.81 16.00 -30.22
C MET A 80 -9.97 16.68 -30.96
N GLU A 81 -10.72 17.55 -30.28
CA GLU A 81 -11.81 18.33 -30.88
C GLU A 81 -11.30 19.34 -31.91
N GLU A 82 -10.12 19.92 -31.66
CA GLU A 82 -9.48 20.90 -32.55
C GLU A 82 -8.65 20.27 -33.68
N CYS A 83 -8.44 18.95 -33.64
CA CYS A 83 -7.53 18.26 -34.53
C CYS A 83 -8.22 17.70 -35.78
N GLU A 84 -7.80 18.13 -36.97
CA GLU A 84 -8.32 17.61 -38.25
C GLU A 84 -7.53 16.39 -38.75
N ASN A 85 -6.33 16.12 -38.21
CA ASN A 85 -5.45 15.03 -38.64
C ASN A 85 -5.85 13.72 -37.96
N VAL A 86 -6.20 12.71 -38.75
CA VAL A 86 -6.61 11.39 -38.28
C VAL A 86 -5.52 10.66 -37.51
N GLU A 87 -4.25 10.83 -37.84
CA GLU A 87 -3.13 10.19 -37.13
C GLU A 87 -2.97 10.80 -35.72
N ASP A 88 -3.06 12.12 -35.61
CA ASP A 88 -3.00 12.81 -34.31
C ASP A 88 -4.23 12.48 -33.44
N GLN A 89 -5.42 12.41 -34.04
CA GLN A 89 -6.63 11.95 -33.33
C GLN A 89 -6.45 10.55 -32.74
N ARG A 90 -5.90 9.60 -33.53
CA ARG A 90 -5.60 8.24 -33.03
C ARG A 90 -4.58 8.26 -31.88
N ARG A 91 -3.56 9.09 -31.98
CA ARG A 91 -2.57 9.28 -30.93
C ARG A 91 -3.20 9.81 -29.63
N TYR A 92 -4.06 10.84 -29.73
CA TYR A 92 -4.75 11.40 -28.56
C TYR A 92 -5.71 10.37 -27.94
N LEU A 93 -6.47 9.62 -28.76
CA LEU A 93 -7.31 8.55 -28.26
C LEU A 93 -6.54 7.48 -27.50
N ASN A 94 -5.38 7.06 -27.96
CA ASN A 94 -4.53 6.12 -27.25
C ASN A 94 -4.08 6.66 -25.90
N ILE A 95 -3.68 7.93 -25.84
CA ILE A 95 -3.28 8.58 -24.58
C ILE A 95 -4.47 8.67 -23.62
N ILE A 96 -5.66 9.01 -24.12
CA ILE A 96 -6.90 9.02 -23.32
C ILE A 96 -7.18 7.64 -22.75
N HIS A 97 -7.09 6.58 -23.55
CA HIS A 97 -7.27 5.20 -23.08
C HIS A 97 -6.26 4.81 -21.99
N GLU A 98 -4.99 5.17 -22.16
CA GLU A 98 -3.96 4.93 -21.14
C GLU A 98 -4.28 5.66 -19.83
N ARG A 99 -4.78 6.90 -19.88
CA ARG A 99 -5.17 7.66 -18.68
C ARG A 99 -6.39 7.06 -17.98
N ILE A 100 -7.40 6.61 -18.74
CA ILE A 100 -8.56 5.91 -18.19
C ILE A 100 -8.12 4.59 -17.53
N HIS A 101 -7.24 3.83 -18.17
CA HIS A 101 -6.70 2.60 -17.58
C HIS A 101 -5.97 2.87 -16.26
N SER A 102 -5.11 3.88 -16.24
CA SER A 102 -4.38 4.29 -15.03
C SER A 102 -5.33 4.72 -13.89
N LEU A 103 -6.42 5.44 -14.20
CA LEU A 103 -7.43 5.79 -13.22
C LEU A 103 -8.17 4.57 -12.66
N ASN A 104 -8.53 3.63 -13.51
CA ASN A 104 -9.18 2.39 -13.08
C ASN A 104 -8.26 1.56 -12.17
N GLU A 105 -6.97 1.44 -12.51
CA GLU A 105 -6.00 0.77 -11.62
C GLU A 105 -5.92 1.44 -10.25
N MET A 106 -5.89 2.77 -10.22
CA MET A 106 -5.83 3.55 -8.97
C MET A 106 -7.09 3.35 -8.12
N LEU A 107 -8.27 3.33 -8.74
CA LEU A 107 -9.54 3.04 -8.07
C LEU A 107 -9.57 1.62 -7.49
N GLU A 108 -9.07 0.63 -8.24
CA GLU A 108 -8.97 -0.74 -7.78
C GLU A 108 -8.00 -0.89 -6.59
N GLU A 109 -6.87 -0.19 -6.62
CA GLU A 109 -5.93 -0.15 -5.49
C GLU A 109 -6.58 0.46 -4.25
N LEU A 110 -7.31 1.57 -4.40
CA LEU A 110 -8.05 2.20 -3.31
C LEU A 110 -9.14 1.30 -2.75
N PHE A 111 -9.93 0.67 -3.62
CA PHE A 111 -10.99 -0.25 -3.21
C PHE A 111 -10.41 -1.43 -2.41
N MET A 112 -9.34 -2.02 -2.89
CA MET A 112 -8.68 -3.11 -2.17
C MET A 112 -8.10 -2.64 -0.83
N PHE A 113 -7.48 -1.46 -0.82
CA PHE A 113 -6.98 -0.86 0.40
C PHE A 113 -8.07 -0.66 1.46
N THR A 114 -9.22 -0.10 1.07
CA THR A 114 -10.36 0.10 1.99
C THR A 114 -10.94 -1.23 2.48
N LYS A 115 -10.97 -2.23 1.59
CA LYS A 115 -11.45 -3.58 1.91
C LYS A 115 -10.55 -4.29 2.92
N LEU A 116 -9.22 -4.21 2.75
CA LEU A 116 -8.23 -4.79 3.67
C LEU A 116 -8.21 -4.08 5.03
N LYS A 117 -8.68 -2.82 5.09
CA LYS A 117 -8.79 -2.05 6.36
C LYS A 117 -10.01 -2.41 7.18
N ASN A 118 -11.00 -3.01 6.58
CA ASN A 118 -12.20 -3.43 7.27
C ASN A 118 -11.88 -4.66 8.13
N GLU A 119 -11.94 -4.52 9.45
CA GLU A 119 -11.66 -5.60 10.42
C GLU A 119 -12.62 -6.80 10.26
N SER A 120 -13.80 -6.59 9.66
CA SER A 120 -14.72 -7.67 9.32
C SER A 120 -14.40 -8.39 8.01
N TYR A 121 -13.42 -7.90 7.24
CA TYR A 121 -13.01 -8.56 6.00
C TYR A 121 -12.03 -9.69 6.29
N SER A 122 -12.46 -10.93 6.08
CA SER A 122 -11.60 -12.11 6.13
C SER A 122 -11.31 -12.59 4.72
N LEU A 123 -10.04 -12.82 4.43
CA LEU A 123 -9.63 -13.50 3.21
C LEU A 123 -9.94 -14.99 3.35
N GLU A 124 -10.73 -15.53 2.44
CA GLU A 124 -10.90 -16.98 2.35
C GLU A 124 -9.59 -17.60 1.84
N LEU A 125 -8.99 -18.45 2.67
CA LEU A 125 -7.76 -19.17 2.34
C LEU A 125 -8.12 -20.58 1.84
N THR A 126 -7.72 -20.86 0.60
CA THR A 126 -7.91 -22.17 -0.03
C THR A 126 -6.57 -22.73 -0.49
N PRO A 127 -6.44 -24.07 -0.62
CA PRO A 127 -5.24 -24.65 -1.20
C PRO A 127 -5.04 -24.13 -2.63
N CYS A 128 -3.89 -23.51 -2.91
CA CYS A 128 -3.56 -23.02 -4.23
C CYS A 128 -2.10 -23.30 -4.59
N CYS A 129 -1.86 -23.54 -5.88
CA CYS A 129 -0.53 -23.80 -6.43
C CYS A 129 0.15 -22.49 -6.78
N ILE A 130 1.17 -22.08 -5.99
CA ILE A 130 1.88 -20.83 -6.18
C ILE A 130 2.68 -20.82 -7.50
N ASN A 131 3.19 -21.95 -7.98
CA ASN A 131 3.86 -22.06 -9.27
C ASN A 131 2.95 -21.59 -10.41
N ARG A 132 1.68 -22.03 -10.39
CA ARG A 132 0.71 -21.67 -11.41
C ARG A 132 0.35 -20.19 -11.36
N ILE A 133 0.08 -19.67 -10.17
CA ILE A 133 -0.24 -18.26 -9.96
C ILE A 133 0.92 -17.38 -10.45
N LEU A 134 2.17 -17.75 -10.08
CA LEU A 134 3.34 -17.01 -10.50
C LEU A 134 3.51 -17.04 -12.03
N LYS A 135 3.39 -18.22 -12.68
CA LYS A 135 3.52 -18.36 -14.13
C LYS A 135 2.46 -17.52 -14.86
N GLU A 136 1.18 -17.59 -14.43
CA GLU A 136 0.08 -16.81 -15.00
C GLU A 136 0.38 -15.30 -14.87
N THR A 137 0.84 -14.85 -13.69
CA THR A 137 1.14 -13.43 -13.44
C THR A 137 2.35 -12.96 -14.25
N VAL A 138 3.43 -13.71 -14.24
CA VAL A 138 4.65 -13.38 -14.98
C VAL A 138 4.38 -13.28 -16.47
N PHE A 139 3.58 -14.20 -17.02
CA PHE A 139 3.22 -14.21 -18.44
C PHE A 139 2.37 -12.98 -18.82
N SER A 140 1.52 -12.46 -17.93
CA SER A 140 0.73 -11.26 -18.23
C SER A 140 1.57 -9.99 -18.43
N TYR A 141 2.84 -9.99 -18.01
CA TYR A 141 3.78 -8.89 -18.24
C TYR A 141 4.70 -9.07 -19.44
N TYR A 142 4.50 -10.13 -20.26
CA TYR A 142 5.40 -10.44 -21.38
C TYR A 142 5.54 -9.26 -22.35
N ASP A 143 4.44 -8.66 -22.76
CA ASP A 143 4.44 -7.53 -23.70
C ASP A 143 5.11 -6.29 -23.11
N ASP A 144 4.95 -6.05 -21.81
CA ASP A 144 5.60 -4.95 -21.11
C ASP A 144 7.13 -5.13 -21.10
N TRP A 145 7.61 -6.33 -20.84
CA TRP A 145 9.04 -6.61 -20.85
C TRP A 145 9.62 -6.46 -22.25
N VAL A 146 8.95 -6.98 -23.29
CA VAL A 146 9.38 -6.83 -24.69
C VAL A 146 9.45 -5.35 -25.06
N ARG A 147 8.42 -4.58 -24.73
CA ARG A 147 8.35 -3.14 -25.04
C ARG A 147 9.45 -2.35 -24.35
N ARG A 148 9.80 -2.70 -23.12
CA ARG A 148 10.85 -2.04 -22.32
C ARG A 148 12.25 -2.61 -22.58
N GLY A 149 12.39 -3.66 -23.40
CA GLY A 149 13.66 -4.35 -23.68
C GLY A 149 14.26 -5.04 -22.45
N ILE A 150 13.39 -5.55 -21.54
CA ILE A 150 13.77 -6.26 -20.33
C ILE A 150 13.72 -7.76 -20.60
N GLN A 151 14.80 -8.46 -20.24
CA GLN A 151 14.84 -9.92 -20.23
C GLN A 151 14.88 -10.39 -18.77
N PRO A 152 13.73 -10.82 -18.20
CA PRO A 152 13.70 -11.30 -16.83
C PRO A 152 14.39 -12.66 -16.71
N ASP A 153 15.20 -12.84 -15.67
CA ASP A 153 15.70 -14.15 -15.25
C ASP A 153 14.65 -14.84 -14.37
N ILE A 154 13.99 -15.87 -14.91
CA ILE A 154 12.87 -16.54 -14.25
C ILE A 154 13.25 -17.98 -13.95
N GLN A 155 13.30 -18.32 -12.66
CA GLN A 155 13.61 -19.65 -12.15
C GLN A 155 12.48 -20.12 -11.25
N ILE A 156 11.69 -21.06 -11.73
CA ILE A 156 10.56 -21.62 -10.99
C ILE A 156 10.82 -23.10 -10.81
N THR A 157 10.84 -23.55 -9.54
CA THR A 157 11.00 -24.99 -9.24
C THR A 157 9.95 -25.84 -9.96
N GLU A 158 10.34 -27.03 -10.42
CA GLU A 158 9.42 -28.00 -11.03
C GLU A 158 8.51 -28.66 -10.00
N GLU A 159 8.91 -28.67 -8.72
CA GLU A 159 8.07 -29.14 -7.64
C GLU A 159 6.85 -28.26 -7.49
N LEU A 160 5.65 -28.88 -7.50
CA LEU A 160 4.40 -28.15 -7.32
C LEU A 160 4.22 -27.78 -5.84
N LEU A 161 4.29 -26.50 -5.56
CA LEU A 161 4.15 -25.95 -4.22
C LEU A 161 2.70 -25.53 -3.97
N SER A 162 2.01 -26.28 -3.10
CA SER A 162 0.66 -25.97 -2.64
C SER A 162 0.72 -25.21 -1.32
N ILE A 163 0.06 -24.07 -1.26
CA ILE A 163 -0.03 -23.23 -0.05
C ILE A 163 -1.48 -22.91 0.26
N ALA A 164 -1.80 -22.66 1.53
CA ALA A 164 -3.07 -22.11 1.93
C ALA A 164 -3.04 -20.60 1.67
N GLY A 165 -3.84 -20.12 0.71
CA GLY A 165 -3.81 -18.72 0.30
C GLY A 165 -5.06 -18.30 -0.45
N ASN A 166 -5.21 -16.99 -0.64
CA ASN A 166 -6.22 -16.44 -1.54
C ASN A 166 -5.60 -16.23 -2.92
N LYS A 167 -6.12 -16.94 -3.94
CA LYS A 167 -5.56 -16.89 -5.30
C LYS A 167 -5.48 -15.45 -5.84
N GLN A 168 -6.54 -14.66 -5.68
CA GLN A 168 -6.60 -13.28 -6.18
C GLN A 168 -5.64 -12.36 -5.41
N GLY A 169 -5.57 -12.53 -4.08
CA GLY A 169 -4.64 -11.78 -3.23
C GLY A 169 -3.19 -12.05 -3.61
N LEU A 170 -2.81 -13.33 -3.77
CA LEU A 170 -1.46 -13.72 -4.19
C LEU A 170 -1.09 -13.18 -5.57
N HIS A 171 -2.02 -13.27 -6.54
CA HIS A 171 -1.84 -12.71 -7.87
C HIS A 171 -1.54 -11.20 -7.77
N ARG A 172 -2.32 -10.47 -6.98
CA ARG A 172 -2.17 -9.03 -6.78
C ARG A 172 -0.86 -8.64 -6.07
N VAL A 173 -0.45 -9.41 -5.04
CA VAL A 173 0.86 -9.20 -4.39
C VAL A 173 2.00 -9.32 -5.41
N ILE A 174 1.98 -10.39 -6.22
CA ILE A 174 3.02 -10.62 -7.24
C ILE A 174 2.99 -9.51 -8.30
N GLN A 175 1.81 -9.10 -8.78
CA GLN A 175 1.65 -7.99 -9.71
C GLN A 175 2.23 -6.69 -9.15
N ASN A 176 1.90 -6.33 -7.92
CA ASN A 176 2.38 -5.10 -7.29
C ASN A 176 3.91 -5.07 -7.18
N VAL A 177 4.54 -6.20 -6.84
CA VAL A 177 6.00 -6.28 -6.74
C VAL A 177 6.65 -6.25 -8.12
N ILE A 178 6.11 -6.95 -9.14
CA ILE A 178 6.62 -6.91 -10.52
C ILE A 178 6.47 -5.50 -11.08
N LYS A 179 5.29 -4.87 -10.93
CA LYS A 179 5.04 -3.51 -11.40
C LYS A 179 5.99 -2.50 -10.76
N ASN A 180 6.23 -2.62 -9.45
CA ASN A 180 7.23 -1.81 -8.77
C ASN A 180 8.62 -1.98 -9.39
N GLY A 181 9.03 -3.22 -9.67
CA GLY A 181 10.30 -3.50 -10.34
C GLY A 181 10.38 -2.92 -11.76
N LEU A 182 9.26 -2.88 -12.49
CA LEU A 182 9.18 -2.30 -13.83
C LEU A 182 9.22 -0.77 -13.83
N ASP A 183 8.58 -0.13 -12.84
CA ASP A 183 8.43 1.32 -12.80
C ASP A 183 9.64 2.03 -12.17
N HIS A 184 10.32 1.36 -11.23
CA HIS A 184 11.43 1.92 -10.46
C HIS A 184 12.76 1.19 -10.68
N GLY A 185 12.75 0.03 -11.34
CA GLY A 185 13.94 -0.77 -11.62
C GLY A 185 14.61 -0.42 -12.94
N GLU A 186 15.86 -0.88 -13.07
CA GLU A 186 16.56 -0.96 -14.34
C GLU A 186 16.16 -2.22 -15.13
N LYS A 187 16.86 -2.46 -16.24
CA LYS A 187 16.56 -3.55 -17.18
C LYS A 187 16.80 -4.98 -16.66
N LYS A 188 17.18 -5.15 -15.40
CA LYS A 188 17.47 -6.47 -14.79
C LYS A 188 16.46 -6.80 -13.71
N ILE A 189 15.64 -7.82 -13.97
CA ILE A 189 14.69 -8.39 -13.02
C ILE A 189 14.99 -9.88 -12.91
N SER A 190 15.08 -10.39 -11.68
CA SER A 190 15.18 -11.83 -11.39
C SER A 190 14.01 -12.26 -10.52
N ILE A 191 13.36 -13.36 -10.92
CA ILE A 191 12.19 -13.93 -10.24
C ILE A 191 12.50 -15.38 -9.95
N VAL A 192 12.62 -15.75 -8.66
CA VAL A 192 12.98 -17.10 -8.24
C VAL A 192 11.92 -17.63 -7.28
N LEU A 193 11.33 -18.77 -7.62
CA LEU A 193 10.46 -19.55 -6.72
C LEU A 193 11.12 -20.87 -6.36
N GLU A 194 11.33 -21.09 -5.07
CA GLU A 194 11.93 -22.31 -4.56
C GLU A 194 11.23 -22.79 -3.28
N ARG A 195 11.40 -24.07 -2.94
CA ARG A 195 11.05 -24.59 -1.63
C ARG A 195 12.24 -24.43 -0.69
N LYS A 196 11.99 -23.87 0.48
CA LYS A 196 12.93 -23.87 1.60
C LYS A 196 12.27 -24.48 2.82
N GLN A 197 12.70 -25.67 3.18
CA GLN A 197 12.07 -26.43 4.26
C GLN A 197 10.56 -26.59 4.03
N GLU A 198 9.73 -26.06 4.92
CA GLU A 198 8.27 -26.11 4.85
C GLU A 198 7.65 -24.87 4.15
N HIS A 199 8.46 -24.00 3.56
CA HIS A 199 8.00 -22.72 3.01
C HIS A 199 8.24 -22.64 1.50
N ALA A 200 7.26 -22.10 0.78
CA ALA A 200 7.46 -21.61 -0.57
C ALA A 200 8.05 -20.20 -0.50
N VAL A 201 9.24 -20.01 -1.07
CA VAL A 201 9.94 -18.73 -1.06
C VAL A 201 9.97 -18.15 -2.45
N LEU A 202 9.26 -17.03 -2.64
CA LEU A 202 9.32 -16.22 -3.86
C LEU A 202 10.25 -15.02 -3.64
N ARG A 203 11.29 -14.91 -4.47
CA ARG A 203 12.18 -13.75 -4.49
C ARG A 203 12.05 -13.02 -5.81
N ILE A 204 11.76 -11.74 -5.73
CA ILE A 204 11.77 -10.84 -6.88
C ILE A 204 12.84 -9.79 -6.59
N ARG A 205 13.81 -9.67 -7.48
CA ARG A 205 14.93 -8.74 -7.36
C ARG A 205 14.98 -7.87 -8.60
N ASN A 206 15.16 -6.58 -8.40
CA ASN A 206 15.42 -5.63 -9.47
C ASN A 206 16.62 -4.75 -9.09
N GLN A 207 17.31 -4.24 -10.08
CA GLN A 207 18.39 -3.29 -9.90
C GLN A 207 17.80 -1.88 -9.88
N VAL A 208 18.23 -1.03 -8.94
CA VAL A 208 17.86 0.39 -8.85
C VAL A 208 19.10 1.26 -8.88
N ILE A 209 19.02 2.46 -9.49
CA ILE A 209 20.17 3.36 -9.69
C ILE A 209 20.57 4.06 -8.38
N HIS A 210 19.60 4.50 -7.60
CA HIS A 210 19.79 5.30 -6.38
C HIS A 210 19.20 4.60 -5.17
N SER A 211 19.78 3.44 -4.80
CA SER A 211 19.31 2.65 -3.65
C SER A 211 19.47 3.36 -2.31
N GLU A 212 20.44 4.30 -2.22
CA GLU A 212 20.69 5.12 -1.04
C GLU A 212 19.57 6.11 -0.69
N GLN A 213 18.70 6.42 -1.66
CA GLN A 213 17.54 7.31 -1.47
C GLN A 213 16.29 6.57 -1.02
N ILE A 214 16.33 5.23 -0.98
CA ILE A 214 15.20 4.40 -0.61
C ILE A 214 15.28 4.11 0.89
N ASP A 215 14.32 4.62 1.63
CA ASP A 215 14.15 4.26 3.03
C ASP A 215 13.43 2.90 3.13
N ILE A 216 14.24 1.86 3.41
CA ILE A 216 13.77 0.46 3.46
C ILE A 216 12.76 0.25 4.60
N GLU A 217 12.86 1.01 5.70
CA GLU A 217 11.94 0.90 6.84
C GLU A 217 10.54 1.38 6.46
N HIS A 218 10.45 2.37 5.57
CA HIS A 218 9.22 3.00 5.13
C HIS A 218 8.71 2.53 3.75
N VAL A 219 9.44 1.65 3.05
CA VAL A 219 9.07 1.22 1.69
C VAL A 219 7.69 0.54 1.59
N PHE A 220 7.21 -0.06 2.68
CA PHE A 220 5.87 -0.64 2.79
C PHE A 220 4.84 0.32 3.39
N ASP A 221 5.25 1.55 3.71
CA ASP A 221 4.31 2.55 4.20
C ASP A 221 3.47 3.08 3.04
N ARG A 222 2.28 3.52 3.37
CA ARG A 222 1.30 3.99 2.38
C ARG A 222 1.75 5.30 1.80
N PHE A 223 1.54 5.45 0.49
CA PHE A 223 1.92 6.66 -0.26
C PHE A 223 3.40 6.99 -0.19
N TYR A 224 4.23 6.07 0.35
CA TYR A 224 5.67 6.25 0.31
C TYR A 224 6.16 6.25 -1.14
N LYS A 225 6.88 7.30 -1.49
CA LYS A 225 7.54 7.48 -2.79
C LYS A 225 8.95 7.98 -2.51
N ALA A 226 9.95 7.20 -2.89
CA ALA A 226 11.36 7.55 -2.65
C ALA A 226 11.80 8.80 -3.46
N ASP A 227 11.16 9.07 -4.59
CA ASP A 227 11.43 10.24 -5.43
C ASP A 227 10.12 10.82 -5.96
N VAL A 228 9.76 12.00 -5.46
CA VAL A 228 8.54 12.72 -5.83
C VAL A 228 8.55 13.14 -7.31
N ALA A 229 9.73 13.29 -7.93
CA ALA A 229 9.87 13.81 -9.28
C ALA A 229 9.70 12.74 -10.38
N ARG A 230 9.96 11.46 -10.11
CA ARG A 230 9.98 10.39 -11.12
C ARG A 230 8.71 9.56 -11.23
N SER A 231 7.88 9.44 -10.19
CA SER A 231 6.71 8.55 -10.20
C SER A 231 5.40 9.30 -10.35
N LYS A 232 5.18 9.96 -11.49
CA LYS A 232 3.88 10.60 -11.81
C LYS A 232 2.72 9.61 -11.95
N THR A 233 2.98 8.32 -12.01
CA THR A 233 1.97 7.27 -12.30
C THR A 233 1.73 6.27 -11.16
N SER A 234 2.53 6.24 -10.10
CA SER A 234 2.35 5.29 -9.00
C SER A 234 1.65 5.95 -7.80
N THR A 235 0.67 5.24 -7.22
CA THR A 235 -0.09 5.70 -6.04
C THR A 235 0.68 5.57 -4.73
N GLY A 236 1.78 4.81 -4.69
CA GLY A 236 2.46 4.43 -3.46
C GLY A 236 1.67 3.46 -2.57
N LEU A 237 0.58 2.87 -3.09
CA LEU A 237 -0.24 1.88 -2.37
C LEU A 237 0.18 0.44 -2.67
N GLY A 238 0.80 0.17 -3.81
CA GLY A 238 1.07 -1.19 -4.29
C GLY A 238 1.84 -2.06 -3.29
N LEU A 239 2.96 -1.57 -2.75
CA LEU A 239 3.75 -2.32 -1.77
C LEU A 239 3.06 -2.42 -0.41
N SER A 240 2.29 -1.41 0.01
CA SER A 240 1.51 -1.45 1.25
C SER A 240 0.35 -2.46 1.19
N ILE A 241 -0.20 -2.74 -0.01
CA ILE A 241 -1.20 -3.79 -0.25
C ILE A 241 -0.52 -5.18 -0.23
N ALA A 242 0.75 -5.26 -0.62
CA ALA A 242 1.50 -6.52 -0.64
C ALA A 242 1.98 -6.96 0.75
N LYS A 243 2.03 -6.07 1.73
CA LYS A 243 2.33 -6.32 3.15
C LYS A 243 1.12 -6.89 3.88
#